data_4c09646c77671b544663f5c868ce6300
#
_entry.id   4c09646c77671b544663f5c868ce6300
#
_cell.length_a   1.000
_cell.length_b   1.000
_cell.length_c   1.000
_cell.angle_alpha   90.00
_cell.angle_beta   90.00
_cell.angle_gamma   90.00
#
_symmetry.space_group_name_H-M   'P 1'
#
loop_
_entity.id
_entity.type
_entity.pdbx_description
1 polymer ?
#
loop_
_entity_poly.entity_id
_entity_poly.type
_entity_poly.pdbx_seq_one_letter_code
_entity_poly.pdbx_strand_id
1 'polypeptide(L)'
;NTKEADKIFIKFLEKILLLLIKNKIYFCIEPIPKQYNENYIYNFNKLFVLLKKIKSKWIKINFDTSLFHFNKLNLKLLKNNISLIKNIQISEKNFNFFKEPNKKNILVCKELNKINKIKNVSLEIISTKTDLTNLNISLRKLRKILN
;
A
#
# COMPACT_ATOMS: atom_id res chain seq x y z
N ASN A 1 16.06 -19.24 -4.52
CA ASN A 1 17.07 -18.21 -4.68
C ASN A 1 16.43 -16.87 -4.98
N THR A 2 16.62 -15.88 -4.11
CA THR A 2 15.96 -14.56 -4.18
C THR A 2 16.28 -13.81 -5.49
N LYS A 3 17.50 -13.96 -6.00
CA LYS A 3 17.93 -13.32 -7.26
C LYS A 3 17.17 -13.89 -8.47
N GLU A 4 16.89 -15.18 -8.47
CA GLU A 4 16.14 -15.81 -9.55
C GLU A 4 14.67 -15.38 -9.53
N ALA A 5 14.04 -15.34 -8.34
CA ALA A 5 12.70 -14.83 -8.18
C ALA A 5 12.60 -13.35 -8.65
N ASP A 6 13.58 -12.51 -8.36
CA ASP A 6 13.63 -11.13 -8.83
C ASP A 6 13.67 -11.05 -10.37
N LYS A 7 14.46 -11.91 -11.03
CA LYS A 7 14.51 -11.95 -12.51
C LYS A 7 13.17 -12.37 -13.11
N ILE A 8 12.55 -13.42 -12.56
CA ILE A 8 11.24 -13.90 -13.02
C ILE A 8 10.19 -12.82 -12.86
N PHE A 9 10.17 -12.15 -11.71
CA PHE A 9 9.21 -11.09 -11.43
C PHE A 9 9.39 -9.88 -12.34
N ILE A 10 10.63 -9.44 -12.57
CA ILE A 10 10.92 -8.34 -13.50
C ILE A 10 10.47 -8.71 -14.92
N LYS A 11 10.82 -9.91 -15.42
CA LYS A 11 10.37 -10.39 -16.73
C LYS A 11 8.84 -10.41 -16.86
N PHE A 12 8.14 -10.84 -15.81
CA PHE A 12 6.68 -10.79 -15.78
C PHE A 12 6.17 -9.36 -15.95
N LEU A 13 6.70 -8.41 -15.16
CA LEU A 13 6.30 -7.01 -15.22
C LEU A 13 6.60 -6.36 -16.58
N GLU A 14 7.73 -6.68 -17.19
CA GLU A 14 8.08 -6.24 -18.56
C GLU A 14 7.10 -6.77 -19.60
N LYS A 15 6.68 -8.03 -19.50
CA LYS A 15 5.70 -8.63 -20.42
C LYS A 15 4.34 -7.93 -20.37
N ILE A 16 3.86 -7.59 -19.18
CA ILE A 16 2.55 -6.92 -19.05
C ILE A 16 2.62 -5.43 -19.35
N LEU A 17 3.80 -4.83 -19.37
CA LEU A 17 3.97 -3.38 -19.48
C LEU A 17 3.37 -2.79 -20.75
N LEU A 18 3.53 -3.45 -21.90
CA LEU A 18 2.93 -2.99 -23.16
C LEU A 18 1.41 -2.96 -23.08
N LEU A 19 0.81 -3.95 -22.43
CA LEU A 19 -0.62 -4.00 -22.21
C LEU A 19 -1.10 -2.86 -21.30
N LEU A 20 -0.37 -2.58 -20.23
CA LEU A 20 -0.65 -1.49 -19.30
C LEU A 20 -0.58 -0.12 -19.99
N ILE A 21 0.44 0.08 -20.83
CA ILE A 21 0.63 1.32 -21.63
C ILE A 21 -0.52 1.50 -22.60
N LYS A 22 -0.83 0.47 -23.39
CA LYS A 22 -1.89 0.50 -24.42
C LYS A 22 -3.25 0.86 -23.81
N ASN A 23 -3.57 0.25 -22.66
CA ASN A 23 -4.88 0.44 -22.02
C ASN A 23 -4.90 1.56 -20.98
N LYS A 24 -3.79 2.26 -20.74
CA LYS A 24 -3.64 3.34 -19.75
C LYS A 24 -4.04 2.88 -18.33
N ILE A 25 -3.68 1.65 -17.96
CA ILE A 25 -4.01 1.03 -16.67
C ILE A 25 -2.78 1.05 -15.75
N TYR A 26 -2.99 1.42 -14.48
CA TYR A 26 -1.98 1.25 -13.44
C TYR A 26 -2.07 -0.15 -12.83
N PHE A 27 -0.94 -0.85 -12.81
CA PHE A 27 -0.78 -2.09 -12.08
C PHE A 27 -0.11 -1.78 -10.74
N CYS A 28 -0.84 -1.96 -9.64
CA CYS A 28 -0.35 -1.67 -8.31
C CYS A 28 0.02 -2.97 -7.59
N ILE A 29 1.25 -3.03 -7.10
CA ILE A 29 1.77 -4.18 -6.36
C ILE A 29 1.73 -3.86 -4.88
N GLU A 30 1.22 -4.80 -4.09
CA GLU A 30 1.15 -4.70 -2.65
C GLU A 30 2.12 -5.70 -2.00
N PRO A 31 3.02 -5.24 -1.13
CA PRO A 31 3.80 -6.14 -0.29
C PRO A 31 2.91 -6.75 0.79
N ILE A 32 2.99 -8.05 0.95
CA ILE A 32 2.23 -8.78 1.97
C ILE A 32 3.16 -9.11 3.14
N PRO A 33 2.79 -8.81 4.41
CA PRO A 33 3.60 -9.13 5.57
C PRO A 33 3.92 -10.63 5.66
N LYS A 34 5.14 -10.97 6.09
CA LYS A 34 5.57 -12.36 6.29
C LYS A 34 4.62 -13.18 7.18
N GLN A 35 3.94 -12.53 8.10
CA GLN A 35 2.96 -13.14 8.99
C GLN A 35 1.76 -13.75 8.25
N TYR A 36 1.55 -13.38 7.00
CA TYR A 36 0.54 -13.93 6.10
C TYR A 36 1.13 -14.95 5.10
N ASN A 37 2.23 -15.61 5.49
CA ASN A 37 2.94 -16.63 4.71
C ASN A 37 3.57 -16.13 3.40
N GLU A 38 3.79 -14.82 3.26
CA GLU A 38 4.46 -14.27 2.10
C GLU A 38 6.00 -14.38 2.26
N ASN A 39 6.66 -14.96 1.25
CA ASN A 39 8.09 -15.22 1.28
C ASN A 39 8.89 -14.38 0.29
N TYR A 40 8.24 -13.68 -0.64
CA TYR A 40 8.95 -12.98 -1.71
C TYR A 40 8.94 -11.46 -1.55
N ILE A 41 7.78 -10.80 -1.69
CA ILE A 41 7.65 -9.36 -1.51
C ILE A 41 6.89 -9.08 -0.22
N TYR A 42 7.60 -9.06 0.89
CA TYR A 42 7.04 -8.91 2.23
C TYR A 42 7.33 -7.54 2.86
N ASN A 43 8.00 -6.63 2.13
CA ASN A 43 8.25 -5.27 2.62
C ASN A 43 8.44 -4.27 1.48
N PHE A 44 8.21 -3.00 1.80
CA PHE A 44 8.32 -1.91 0.84
C PHE A 44 9.74 -1.69 0.33
N ASN A 45 10.78 -1.90 1.14
CA ASN A 45 12.16 -1.66 0.72
C ASN A 45 12.52 -2.49 -0.50
N LYS A 46 12.19 -3.79 -0.46
CA LYS A 46 12.43 -4.68 -1.59
C LYS A 46 11.66 -4.23 -2.82
N LEU A 47 10.37 -3.89 -2.65
CA LEU A 47 9.53 -3.45 -3.75
C LEU A 47 10.03 -2.13 -4.36
N PHE A 48 10.42 -1.15 -3.54
CA PHE A 48 11.00 0.10 -4.04
C PHE A 48 12.25 -0.14 -4.89
N VAL A 49 13.14 -1.04 -4.46
CA VAL A 49 14.36 -1.39 -5.23
C VAL A 49 14.00 -2.03 -6.57
N LEU A 50 13.05 -2.95 -6.59
CA LEU A 50 12.61 -3.62 -7.82
C LEU A 50 11.97 -2.65 -8.81
N LEU A 51 11.05 -1.79 -8.35
CA LEU A 51 10.35 -0.85 -9.22
C LEU A 51 11.26 0.25 -9.78
N LYS A 52 12.29 0.65 -9.05
CA LYS A 52 13.31 1.58 -9.58
C LYS A 52 14.09 1.01 -10.76
N LYS A 53 14.24 -0.31 -10.86
CA LYS A 53 14.87 -0.96 -12.01
C LYS A 53 13.98 -0.92 -13.25
N ILE A 54 12.67 -1.07 -13.08
CA ILE A 54 11.69 -1.11 -14.17
C ILE A 54 11.43 0.28 -14.77
N LYS A 55 11.53 1.34 -13.98
CA LYS A 55 11.35 2.76 -14.37
C LYS A 55 10.04 3.04 -15.13
N SER A 56 8.94 2.36 -14.79
CA SER A 56 7.65 2.54 -15.44
C SER A 56 6.73 3.46 -14.65
N LYS A 57 6.01 4.35 -15.35
CA LYS A 57 4.94 5.14 -14.74
C LYS A 57 3.65 4.33 -14.50
N TRP A 58 3.51 3.16 -15.14
CA TRP A 58 2.30 2.33 -15.11
C TRP A 58 2.33 1.23 -14.04
N ILE A 59 3.53 0.89 -13.56
CA ILE A 59 3.70 -0.07 -12.47
C ILE A 59 3.97 0.71 -11.19
N LYS A 60 3.11 0.55 -10.21
CA LYS A 60 3.08 1.37 -8.99
C LYS A 60 2.94 0.48 -7.75
N ILE A 61 2.80 1.10 -6.61
CA ILE A 61 2.62 0.45 -5.32
C ILE A 61 1.22 0.74 -4.81
N ASN A 62 0.54 -0.29 -4.35
CA ASN A 62 -0.51 -0.19 -3.37
C ASN A 62 0.14 -0.20 -1.98
N PHE A 63 -0.02 0.89 -1.25
CA PHE A 63 0.59 1.04 0.05
C PHE A 63 -0.43 0.76 1.13
N ASP A 64 -0.35 -0.43 1.74
CA ASP A 64 -1.21 -0.78 2.86
C ASP A 64 -0.51 -0.48 4.20
N THR A 65 -1.23 0.20 5.09
CA THR A 65 -0.74 0.52 6.42
C THR A 65 -0.66 -0.67 7.36
N SER A 66 -1.26 -1.81 7.03
CA SER A 66 -1.12 -3.06 7.77
C SER A 66 0.34 -3.45 7.99
N LEU A 67 1.20 -3.16 7.00
CA LEU A 67 2.63 -3.41 7.11
C LEU A 67 3.31 -2.67 8.26
N PHE A 68 2.75 -1.55 8.73
CA PHE A 68 3.29 -0.85 9.92
C PHE A 68 3.04 -1.61 11.23
N HIS A 69 2.05 -2.48 11.26
CA HIS A 69 1.78 -3.28 12.46
C HIS A 69 2.85 -4.35 12.67
N PHE A 70 3.44 -4.82 11.58
CA PHE A 70 4.37 -5.94 11.57
C PHE A 70 5.82 -5.53 11.31
N ASN A 71 6.04 -4.41 10.62
CA ASN A 71 7.36 -3.96 10.23
C ASN A 71 7.66 -2.55 10.79
N LYS A 72 8.94 -2.29 11.10
CA LYS A 72 9.39 -0.92 11.37
C LYS A 72 9.48 -0.18 10.04
N LEU A 73 8.44 0.55 9.67
CA LEU A 73 8.50 1.38 8.47
C LEU A 73 9.05 2.77 8.81
N ASN A 74 10.00 3.21 8.01
CA ASN A 74 10.55 4.55 8.11
C ASN A 74 9.71 5.51 7.23
N LEU A 75 9.04 6.49 7.84
CA LEU A 75 8.25 7.50 7.13
C LEU A 75 9.08 8.31 6.13
N LYS A 76 10.38 8.51 6.38
CA LYS A 76 11.29 9.15 5.41
C LYS A 76 11.41 8.32 4.14
N LEU A 77 11.43 7.00 4.26
CA LEU A 77 11.44 6.11 3.09
C LEU A 77 10.15 6.23 2.27
N LEU A 78 9.02 6.31 2.93
CA LEU A 78 7.73 6.57 2.29
C LEU A 78 7.77 7.89 1.49
N LYS A 79 8.18 8.99 2.12
CA LYS A 79 8.27 10.31 1.49
C LYS A 79 9.18 10.30 0.26
N ASN A 80 10.35 9.68 0.36
CA ASN A 80 11.33 9.62 -0.72
C ASN A 80 10.87 8.77 -1.92
N ASN A 81 9.88 7.90 -1.74
CA ASN A 81 9.37 7.02 -2.79
C ASN A 81 7.90 7.26 -3.13
N ILE A 82 7.35 8.40 -2.73
CA ILE A 82 5.93 8.72 -2.90
C ILE A 82 5.49 8.68 -4.38
N SER A 83 6.37 9.00 -5.32
CA SER A 83 6.09 8.93 -6.76
C SER A 83 5.83 7.50 -7.28
N LEU A 84 6.25 6.48 -6.53
CA LEU A 84 5.97 5.08 -6.84
C LEU A 84 4.62 4.62 -6.30
N ILE A 85 3.99 5.37 -5.40
CA ILE A 85 2.73 5.00 -4.77
C ILE A 85 1.56 5.60 -5.56
N LYS A 86 0.59 4.77 -5.89
CA LYS A 86 -0.61 5.18 -6.62
C LYS A 86 -1.87 5.09 -5.76
N ASN A 87 -1.94 4.10 -4.92
CA ASN A 87 -3.05 3.86 -4.02
C ASN A 87 -2.55 3.65 -2.58
N ILE A 88 -3.35 4.07 -1.61
CA ILE A 88 -3.10 3.83 -0.19
C ILE A 88 -4.32 3.14 0.39
N GLN A 89 -4.06 2.04 1.09
CA GLN A 89 -5.04 1.38 1.92
C GLN A 89 -4.71 1.65 3.38
N ILE A 90 -5.71 2.08 4.11
CA ILE A 90 -5.63 2.24 5.55
C ILE A 90 -6.31 1.04 6.18
N SER A 91 -5.55 0.24 6.91
CA SER A 91 -6.04 -0.94 7.60
C SER A 91 -5.56 -0.94 9.05
N GLU A 92 -6.43 -1.38 9.95
CA GLU A 92 -6.09 -1.67 11.33
C GLU A 92 -5.53 -3.09 11.47
N LYS A 93 -4.88 -3.38 12.59
CA LYS A 93 -4.44 -4.74 12.90
C LYS A 93 -5.62 -5.71 12.80
N ASN A 94 -5.41 -6.84 12.12
CA ASN A 94 -6.44 -7.85 11.83
C ASN A 94 -7.62 -7.28 11.03
N PHE A 95 -7.41 -6.20 10.25
CA PHE A 95 -8.43 -5.55 9.41
C PHE A 95 -9.70 -5.15 10.17
N ASN A 96 -9.54 -4.77 11.42
CA ASN A 96 -10.64 -4.29 12.27
C ASN A 96 -11.20 -2.95 11.79
N PHE A 97 -12.40 -2.60 12.28
CA PHE A 97 -12.99 -1.30 12.01
C PHE A 97 -12.11 -0.14 12.53
N PHE A 98 -12.04 0.92 11.75
CA PHE A 98 -11.25 2.13 12.03
C PHE A 98 -11.98 3.08 13.01
N LYS A 99 -12.50 2.55 14.11
CA LYS A 99 -13.21 3.34 15.14
C LYS A 99 -12.24 4.06 16.07
N GLU A 100 -11.24 3.32 16.54
CA GLU A 100 -10.16 3.80 17.40
C GLU A 100 -8.83 3.51 16.72
N PRO A 101 -8.45 4.35 15.75
CA PRO A 101 -7.28 4.08 14.94
C PRO A 101 -6.01 4.12 15.79
N ASN A 102 -5.12 3.18 15.54
CA ASN A 102 -3.87 3.16 16.27
C ASN A 102 -2.99 4.37 15.91
N LYS A 103 -2.08 4.70 16.83
CA LYS A 103 -1.22 5.89 16.71
C LYS A 103 -0.38 5.89 15.41
N LYS A 104 0.03 4.73 14.92
CA LYS A 104 0.82 4.61 13.70
C LYS A 104 -0.02 5.00 12.47
N ASN A 105 -1.26 4.52 12.37
CA ASN A 105 -2.17 4.89 11.29
C ASN A 105 -2.48 6.38 11.31
N ILE A 106 -2.73 6.97 12.49
CA ILE A 106 -2.93 8.41 12.61
C ILE A 106 -1.71 9.18 12.10
N LEU A 107 -0.51 8.75 12.48
CA LEU A 107 0.73 9.40 12.05
C LEU A 107 0.91 9.31 10.53
N VAL A 108 0.65 8.14 9.94
CA VAL A 108 0.71 7.95 8.48
C VAL A 108 -0.28 8.85 7.77
N CYS A 109 -1.55 8.87 8.20
CA CYS A 109 -2.57 9.73 7.60
C CYS A 109 -2.17 11.21 7.64
N LYS A 110 -1.67 11.69 8.78
CA LYS A 110 -1.17 13.07 8.91
C LYS A 110 0.01 13.38 7.98
N GLU A 111 0.93 12.43 7.81
CA GLU A 111 2.05 12.62 6.88
C GLU A 111 1.60 12.57 5.42
N LEU A 112 0.65 11.71 5.08
CA LEU A 112 0.08 11.65 3.74
C LEU A 112 -0.63 12.94 3.36
N ASN A 113 -1.35 13.53 4.30
CA ASN A 113 -2.04 14.81 4.11
C ASN A 113 -1.07 15.94 3.74
N LYS A 114 0.12 15.97 4.37
CA LYS A 114 1.16 16.95 4.05
C LYS A 114 1.75 16.80 2.64
N ILE A 115 1.66 15.60 2.05
CA ILE A 115 2.31 15.31 0.76
C ILE A 115 1.47 15.79 -0.43
N ASN A 116 0.18 15.98 -0.27
CA ASN A 116 -0.79 16.49 -1.27
C ASN A 116 -0.72 15.85 -2.69
N LYS A 117 -0.07 14.70 -2.83
CA LYS A 117 0.13 13.99 -4.12
C LYS A 117 -0.73 12.74 -4.28
N ILE A 118 -1.34 12.28 -3.18
CA ILE A 118 -2.10 11.03 -3.18
C ILE A 118 -3.57 11.38 -3.14
N LYS A 119 -4.26 11.01 -4.21
CA LYS A 119 -5.69 11.28 -4.39
C LYS A 119 -6.59 10.11 -3.99
N ASN A 120 -6.03 8.91 -3.90
CA ASN A 120 -6.80 7.69 -3.66
C ASN A 120 -6.38 7.09 -2.32
N VAL A 121 -7.26 7.19 -1.34
CA VAL A 121 -7.13 6.52 -0.05
C VAL A 121 -8.38 5.68 0.15
N SER A 122 -8.19 4.40 0.41
CA SER A 122 -9.25 3.45 0.73
C SER A 122 -9.09 2.93 2.16
N LEU A 123 -10.20 2.52 2.74
CA LEU A 123 -10.23 1.83 4.02
C LEU A 123 -10.40 0.34 3.76
N GLU A 124 -9.51 -0.49 4.29
CA GLU A 124 -9.60 -1.94 4.20
C GLU A 124 -10.04 -2.52 5.53
N ILE A 125 -11.15 -3.24 5.49
CA ILE A 125 -11.77 -3.87 6.65
C ILE A 125 -12.24 -5.27 6.25
N ILE A 126 -11.93 -6.27 7.06
CA ILE A 126 -12.57 -7.58 6.97
C ILE A 126 -13.77 -7.56 7.92
N SER A 127 -14.96 -7.70 7.35
CA SER A 127 -16.18 -7.89 8.13
C SER A 127 -16.82 -9.20 7.73
N THR A 128 -16.98 -10.09 8.67
CA THR A 128 -17.76 -11.32 8.49
C THR A 128 -19.27 -11.07 8.52
N LYS A 129 -19.68 -9.87 8.96
CA LYS A 129 -21.07 -9.40 8.98
C LYS A 129 -21.07 -7.95 8.49
N THR A 130 -21.98 -7.62 7.57
CA THR A 130 -22.15 -6.26 7.06
C THR A 130 -22.65 -5.35 8.18
N ASP A 131 -21.73 -4.68 8.85
CA ASP A 131 -22.05 -3.68 9.87
C ASP A 131 -21.86 -2.28 9.29
N LEU A 132 -22.90 -1.80 8.65
CA LEU A 132 -22.95 -0.48 8.00
C LEU A 132 -22.72 0.65 9.01
N THR A 133 -23.16 0.50 10.26
CA THR A 133 -22.95 1.50 11.31
C THR A 133 -21.47 1.66 11.61
N ASN A 134 -20.79 0.54 11.86
CA ASN A 134 -19.34 0.54 12.13
C ASN A 134 -18.51 0.98 10.92
N LEU A 135 -18.92 0.63 9.71
CA LEU A 135 -18.30 1.14 8.49
C LEU A 135 -18.42 2.66 8.39
N ASN A 136 -19.61 3.21 8.62
CA ASN A 136 -19.84 4.67 8.58
C ASN A 136 -19.03 5.41 9.65
N ILE A 137 -18.94 4.87 10.87
CA ILE A 137 -18.09 5.42 11.94
C ILE A 137 -16.62 5.44 11.47
N SER A 138 -16.13 4.33 10.91
CA SER A 138 -14.77 4.20 10.43
C SER A 138 -14.45 5.20 9.33
N LEU A 139 -15.33 5.36 8.34
CA LEU A 139 -15.18 6.32 7.24
C LEU A 139 -15.16 7.78 7.75
N ARG A 140 -16.08 8.13 8.66
CA ARG A 140 -16.10 9.47 9.29
C ARG A 140 -14.83 9.76 10.05
N LYS A 141 -14.30 8.76 10.78
CA LYS A 141 -13.05 8.89 11.52
C LYS A 141 -11.86 9.09 10.59
N LEU A 142 -11.75 8.30 9.54
CA LEU A 142 -10.70 8.44 8.53
C LEU A 142 -10.74 9.82 7.87
N ARG A 143 -11.91 10.28 7.42
CA ARG A 143 -12.09 11.61 6.83
C ARG A 143 -11.62 12.72 7.78
N LYS A 144 -11.99 12.64 9.06
CA LYS A 144 -11.56 13.63 10.07
C LYS A 144 -10.04 13.69 10.27
N ILE A 145 -9.33 12.59 10.03
CA ILE A 145 -7.86 12.54 10.18
C ILE A 145 -7.17 13.01 8.91
N LEU A 146 -7.79 12.82 7.74
CA LEU A 146 -7.26 13.23 6.44
C LEU A 146 -7.56 14.69 6.08
N ASN A 147 -8.47 15.34 6.74
CA ASN A 147 -8.75 16.77 6.62
C ASN A 147 -8.00 17.56 7.69
#